data_c1239bebdd28fd4dc73d55c75591da0d
#
_entry.id   c1239bebdd28fd4dc73d55c75591da0d
#
_cell.length_a   1.000
_cell.length_b   1.000
_cell.length_c   1.000
_cell.angle_alpha   90.00
_cell.angle_beta   90.00
_cell.angle_gamma   90.00
#
_symmetry.space_group_name_H-M   'P 1'
#
loop_
_entity.id
_entity.type
_entity.pdbx_description
1 polymer ?
#
loop_
_entity_poly.entity_id
_entity_poly.type
_entity_poly.pdbx_seq_one_letter_code
_entity_poly.pdbx_strand_id
1 'polypeptide(L)'
;MNFGAFILPNGKLKHEIMFWKGLVESNYPDQFYTKHLPHLTLLNIKVRDINLALKKTMKTINDYNSFHIRIEKKGVFWNDFGTHGGHTLFYEVKKNQYILNLQKVLAESLTSEVIRRKASIYKEDYEMDLSYKKYGSPFIGEQWIPHFSVASLNKQKNNPVIIKFLEKSINFRFDVMKITFWKIKKNNHFFLDSIDLR
;
A
#
# COMPACT_ATOMS: atom_id res chain seq x y z
N MET A 1 4.24 -14.62 9.70
CA MET A 1 3.03 -14.08 9.03
C MET A 1 3.25 -12.59 8.85
N ASN A 2 2.66 -11.98 7.83
CA ASN A 2 2.75 -10.53 7.69
C ASN A 2 1.53 -9.86 8.31
N PHE A 3 1.80 -8.72 8.95
CA PHE A 3 0.81 -7.79 9.47
C PHE A 3 0.72 -6.60 8.51
N GLY A 4 -0.49 -6.26 8.08
CA GLY A 4 -0.76 -5.13 7.20
C GLY A 4 -1.62 -4.07 7.89
N ALA A 5 -1.29 -2.80 7.67
CA ALA A 5 -2.15 -1.66 8.02
C ALA A 5 -2.49 -0.91 6.73
N PHE A 6 -3.78 -0.72 6.45
CA PHE A 6 -4.26 -0.21 5.17
C PHE A 6 -5.27 0.92 5.34
N ILE A 7 -5.27 1.83 4.36
CA ILE A 7 -6.35 2.76 4.11
C ILE A 7 -7.18 2.20 2.94
N LEU A 8 -8.48 2.03 3.14
CA LEU A 8 -9.39 1.59 2.09
C LEU A 8 -10.02 2.81 1.42
N PRO A 9 -10.07 2.87 0.08
CA PRO A 9 -10.76 3.95 -0.62
C PRO A 9 -12.27 3.81 -0.48
N ASN A 10 -12.98 4.95 -0.51
CA ASN A 10 -14.43 5.00 -0.59
C ASN A 10 -14.92 5.89 -1.74
N GLY A 11 -16.23 6.04 -1.89
CA GLY A 11 -16.86 6.96 -2.84
C GLY A 11 -16.28 6.89 -4.26
N LYS A 12 -16.06 8.04 -4.85
CA LYS A 12 -15.59 8.19 -6.25
C LYS A 12 -14.25 7.49 -6.51
N LEU A 13 -13.31 7.56 -5.56
CA LEU A 13 -12.00 6.91 -5.72
C LEU A 13 -12.13 5.40 -5.80
N LYS A 14 -12.94 4.79 -4.93
CA LYS A 14 -13.20 3.35 -4.97
C LYS A 14 -13.82 2.95 -6.30
N HIS A 15 -14.82 3.67 -6.80
CA HIS A 15 -15.47 3.40 -8.08
C HIS A 15 -14.47 3.49 -9.24
N GLU A 16 -13.63 4.52 -9.25
CA GLU A 16 -12.62 4.70 -10.31
C GLU A 16 -11.59 3.54 -10.31
N ILE A 17 -11.09 3.14 -9.14
CA ILE A 17 -10.16 2.00 -9.05
C ILE A 17 -10.86 0.71 -9.52
N MET A 18 -12.09 0.46 -9.07
CA MET A 18 -12.83 -0.73 -9.45
C MET A 18 -13.17 -0.77 -10.95
N PHE A 19 -13.49 0.39 -11.55
CA PHE A 19 -13.67 0.50 -13.00
C PHE A 19 -12.43 0.01 -13.77
N TRP A 20 -11.24 0.50 -13.38
CA TRP A 20 -10.00 0.08 -14.04
C TRP A 20 -9.64 -1.38 -13.79
N LYS A 21 -9.88 -1.87 -12.57
CA LYS A 21 -9.72 -3.31 -12.28
C LYS A 21 -10.61 -4.17 -13.17
N GLY A 22 -11.88 -3.80 -13.30
CA GLY A 22 -12.84 -4.47 -14.17
C GLY A 22 -12.44 -4.41 -15.65
N LEU A 23 -11.97 -3.24 -16.12
CA LEU A 23 -11.50 -3.08 -17.49
C LEU A 23 -10.29 -3.97 -17.79
N VAL A 24 -9.32 -4.04 -16.86
CA VAL A 24 -8.16 -4.93 -17.01
C VAL A 24 -8.59 -6.38 -17.00
N GLU A 25 -9.42 -6.80 -16.04
CA GLU A 25 -9.88 -8.20 -15.94
C GLU A 25 -10.67 -8.64 -17.18
N SER A 26 -11.51 -7.76 -17.75
CA SER A 26 -12.30 -8.05 -18.94
C SER A 26 -11.45 -8.20 -20.20
N ASN A 27 -10.37 -7.41 -20.35
CA ASN A 27 -9.50 -7.48 -21.52
C ASN A 27 -8.37 -8.51 -21.37
N TYR A 28 -7.91 -8.69 -20.13
CA TYR A 28 -6.77 -9.56 -19.79
C TYR A 28 -7.06 -10.29 -18.48
N PRO A 29 -7.75 -11.42 -18.50
CA PRO A 29 -8.05 -12.19 -17.29
C PRO A 29 -6.80 -12.60 -16.51
N ASP A 30 -6.95 -12.80 -15.20
CA ASP A 30 -5.94 -13.33 -14.29
C ASP A 30 -4.66 -12.48 -14.13
N GLN A 31 -4.78 -11.18 -14.39
CA GLN A 31 -3.68 -10.25 -14.06
C GLN A 31 -3.59 -10.02 -12.53
N PHE A 32 -2.35 -9.72 -12.05
CA PHE A 32 -2.15 -9.44 -10.63
C PHE A 32 -2.98 -8.23 -10.17
N TYR A 33 -3.46 -8.28 -8.94
CA TYR A 33 -4.22 -7.25 -8.23
C TYR A 33 -5.65 -6.98 -8.73
N THR A 34 -6.09 -7.51 -9.88
CA THR A 34 -7.46 -7.26 -10.37
C THR A 34 -8.54 -7.66 -9.35
N LYS A 35 -8.36 -8.81 -8.69
CA LYS A 35 -9.29 -9.37 -7.69
C LYS A 35 -9.01 -8.90 -6.26
N HIS A 36 -7.90 -8.18 -6.01
CA HIS A 36 -7.57 -7.70 -4.67
C HIS A 36 -8.45 -6.51 -4.28
N LEU A 37 -8.84 -6.46 -3.01
CA LEU A 37 -9.50 -5.28 -2.44
C LEU A 37 -8.62 -4.04 -2.64
N PRO A 38 -9.16 -2.94 -3.19
CA PRO A 38 -8.40 -1.69 -3.30
C PRO A 38 -7.95 -1.21 -1.93
N HIS A 39 -6.67 -0.92 -1.79
CA HIS A 39 -6.11 -0.37 -0.55
C HIS A 39 -4.81 0.39 -0.81
N LEU A 40 -4.51 1.32 0.09
CA LEU A 40 -3.19 1.92 0.23
C LEU A 40 -2.49 1.24 1.40
N THR A 41 -1.30 0.74 1.17
CA THR A 41 -0.49 0.06 2.19
C THR A 41 0.30 1.07 3.01
N LEU A 42 -0.04 1.23 4.29
CA LEU A 42 0.78 1.96 5.26
C LEU A 42 1.92 1.08 5.75
N LEU A 43 1.60 -0.17 6.12
CA LEU A 43 2.57 -1.19 6.55
C LEU A 43 2.24 -2.55 5.94
N ASN A 44 3.30 -3.30 5.61
CA ASN A 44 3.26 -4.73 5.34
C ASN A 44 4.58 -5.34 5.84
N ILE A 45 4.58 -5.81 7.08
CA ILE A 45 5.78 -6.29 7.76
C ILE A 45 5.57 -7.66 8.40
N LYS A 46 6.64 -8.44 8.48
CA LYS A 46 6.63 -9.75 9.12
C LYS A 46 6.81 -9.60 10.63
N VAL A 47 5.82 -10.05 11.42
CA VAL A 47 5.82 -9.93 12.89
C VAL A 47 5.87 -11.31 13.57
N ARG A 48 6.34 -11.32 14.83
CA ARG A 48 6.38 -12.51 15.69
C ARG A 48 4.99 -12.92 16.13
N ASP A 49 4.25 -11.96 16.67
CA ASP A 49 2.90 -12.14 17.18
C ASP A 49 1.96 -11.11 16.54
N ILE A 50 0.93 -11.60 15.85
CA ILE A 50 -0.01 -10.75 15.10
C ILE A 50 -1.01 -10.06 16.03
N ASN A 51 -1.40 -10.70 17.14
CA ASN A 51 -2.34 -10.13 18.10
C ASN A 51 -1.67 -9.01 18.90
N LEU A 52 -0.39 -9.22 19.28
CA LEU A 52 0.39 -8.19 19.95
C LEU A 52 0.67 -7.01 19.02
N ALA A 53 0.96 -7.27 17.73
CA ALA A 53 1.13 -6.23 16.72
C ALA A 53 -0.15 -5.39 16.56
N LEU A 54 -1.31 -6.05 16.46
CA LEU A 54 -2.61 -5.39 16.40
C LEU A 54 -2.85 -4.51 17.64
N LYS A 55 -2.68 -5.07 18.85
CA LYS A 55 -2.88 -4.32 20.10
C LYS A 55 -1.97 -3.08 20.19
N LYS A 56 -0.68 -3.22 19.80
CA LYS A 56 0.27 -2.10 19.83
C LYS A 56 -0.10 -1.01 18.84
N THR A 57 -0.41 -1.37 17.59
CA THR A 57 -0.77 -0.39 16.56
C THR A 57 -2.07 0.33 16.88
N MET A 58 -3.13 -0.38 17.32
CA MET A 58 -4.38 0.26 17.73
C MET A 58 -4.17 1.24 18.88
N LYS A 59 -3.42 0.84 19.93
CA LYS A 59 -3.09 1.73 21.04
C LYS A 59 -2.34 2.99 20.57
N THR A 60 -1.42 2.85 19.61
CA THR A 60 -0.58 3.95 19.13
C THR A 60 -1.38 5.00 18.38
N ILE A 61 -2.42 4.61 17.65
CA ILE A 61 -3.22 5.54 16.82
C ILE A 61 -4.62 5.80 17.37
N ASN A 62 -4.91 5.39 18.61
CA ASN A 62 -6.23 5.55 19.22
C ASN A 62 -6.72 7.01 19.23
N ASP A 63 -5.82 7.95 19.37
CA ASP A 63 -6.10 9.39 19.42
C ASP A 63 -5.66 10.14 18.15
N TYR A 64 -5.42 9.40 17.05
CA TYR A 64 -4.99 9.99 15.80
C TYR A 64 -6.17 10.65 15.09
N ASN A 65 -5.98 11.90 14.65
CA ASN A 65 -7.03 12.65 13.96
C ASN A 65 -7.19 12.18 12.51
N SER A 66 -8.42 12.25 12.01
CA SER A 66 -8.72 12.13 10.59
C SER A 66 -8.00 13.22 9.78
N PHE A 67 -7.68 12.93 8.53
CA PHE A 67 -6.94 13.84 7.66
C PHE A 67 -7.30 13.61 6.18
N HIS A 68 -6.89 14.57 5.35
CA HIS A 68 -7.11 14.48 3.92
C HIS A 68 -5.86 14.00 3.19
N ILE A 69 -6.07 13.20 2.16
CA ILE A 69 -5.07 12.91 1.14
C ILE A 69 -5.54 13.40 -0.22
N ARG A 70 -4.58 13.71 -1.11
CA ARG A 70 -4.82 14.08 -2.49
C ARG A 70 -4.20 13.08 -3.43
N ILE A 71 -4.91 12.81 -4.52
CA ILE A 71 -4.45 11.94 -5.60
C ILE A 71 -4.48 12.79 -6.86
N GLU A 72 -3.31 13.21 -7.32
CA GLU A 72 -3.12 14.13 -8.45
C GLU A 72 -2.38 13.45 -9.61
N LYS A 73 -1.81 12.26 -9.37
CA LYS A 73 -1.01 11.53 -10.34
C LYS A 73 -1.42 10.09 -10.47
N LYS A 74 -1.18 9.57 -11.65
CA LYS A 74 -1.14 8.14 -11.93
C LYS A 74 0.28 7.76 -12.26
N GLY A 75 0.63 6.52 -12.00
CA GLY A 75 1.94 5.99 -12.30
C GLY A 75 1.90 4.55 -12.74
N VAL A 76 3.05 4.10 -13.18
CA VAL A 76 3.29 2.69 -13.50
C VAL A 76 4.62 2.28 -12.87
N PHE A 77 4.58 1.28 -12.00
CA PHE A 77 5.81 0.59 -11.63
C PHE A 77 6.16 -0.37 -12.76
N TRP A 78 7.11 0.05 -13.60
CA TRP A 78 7.56 -0.72 -14.73
C TRP A 78 8.39 -1.93 -14.28
N ASN A 79 8.12 -3.11 -14.84
CA ASN A 79 8.81 -4.35 -14.49
C ASN A 79 8.78 -4.64 -12.98
N ASP A 80 7.60 -4.46 -12.36
CA ASP A 80 7.41 -4.61 -10.92
C ASP A 80 7.82 -6.01 -10.46
N PHE A 81 8.86 -6.07 -9.66
CA PHE A 81 9.40 -7.33 -9.12
C PHE A 81 8.36 -8.10 -8.28
N GLY A 82 7.48 -7.39 -7.58
CA GLY A 82 6.41 -7.98 -6.77
C GLY A 82 5.36 -8.73 -7.59
N THR A 83 5.33 -8.50 -8.91
CA THR A 83 4.37 -9.11 -9.85
C THR A 83 5.07 -9.84 -11.00
N HIS A 84 6.27 -10.37 -10.75
CA HIS A 84 7.07 -11.11 -11.73
C HIS A 84 7.36 -10.33 -13.03
N GLY A 85 7.61 -9.03 -12.91
CA GLY A 85 7.98 -8.15 -14.02
C GLY A 85 6.79 -7.54 -14.76
N GLY A 86 5.57 -7.66 -14.22
CA GLY A 86 4.40 -6.94 -14.75
C GLY A 86 4.52 -5.42 -14.59
N HIS A 87 3.61 -4.70 -15.23
CA HIS A 87 3.53 -3.24 -15.16
C HIS A 87 2.37 -2.87 -14.24
N THR A 88 2.68 -2.43 -13.01
CA THR A 88 1.67 -2.14 -11.98
C THR A 88 1.15 -0.71 -12.11
N LEU A 89 -0.10 -0.57 -12.53
CA LEU A 89 -0.83 0.68 -12.58
C LEU A 89 -1.24 1.11 -11.18
N PHE A 90 -1.05 2.39 -10.84
CA PHE A 90 -1.42 2.90 -9.53
C PHE A 90 -1.86 4.37 -9.54
N TYR A 91 -2.60 4.74 -8.52
CA TYR A 91 -2.90 6.12 -8.15
C TYR A 91 -1.95 6.57 -7.06
N GLU A 92 -1.12 7.58 -7.35
CA GLU A 92 -0.17 8.14 -6.41
C GLU A 92 -0.88 9.10 -5.46
N VAL A 93 -0.66 8.92 -4.18
CA VAL A 93 -1.09 9.84 -3.14
C VAL A 93 0.01 10.87 -2.92
N LYS A 94 -0.35 12.15 -2.96
CA LYS A 94 0.56 13.22 -2.62
C LYS A 94 1.01 13.09 -1.17
N LYS A 95 2.31 12.92 -0.95
CA LYS A 95 2.87 12.90 0.40
C LYS A 95 2.52 14.18 1.16
N ASN A 96 2.08 14.02 2.37
CA ASN A 96 1.93 15.11 3.34
C ASN A 96 2.39 14.62 4.71
N GLN A 97 2.58 15.55 5.64
CA GLN A 97 3.11 15.24 6.96
C GLN A 97 2.23 14.27 7.76
N TYR A 98 0.90 14.33 7.58
CA TYR A 98 -0.04 13.47 8.31
C TYR A 98 0.12 12.00 7.93
N ILE A 99 0.15 11.67 6.62
CA ILE A 99 0.29 10.28 6.18
C ILE A 99 1.70 9.73 6.43
N LEU A 100 2.74 10.57 6.32
CA LEU A 100 4.12 10.19 6.64
C LEU A 100 4.28 9.90 8.13
N ASN A 101 3.74 10.77 8.99
CA ASN A 101 3.77 10.56 10.44
C ASN A 101 2.97 9.33 10.85
N LEU A 102 1.78 9.11 10.27
CA LEU A 102 0.98 7.92 10.55
C LEU A 102 1.76 6.64 10.21
N GLN A 103 2.36 6.58 9.02
CA GLN A 103 3.19 5.43 8.64
C GLN A 103 4.34 5.21 9.62
N LYS A 104 5.04 6.29 9.97
CA LYS A 104 6.21 6.24 10.87
C LYS A 104 5.84 5.76 12.27
N VAL A 105 4.80 6.33 12.90
CA VAL A 105 4.41 5.93 14.27
C VAL A 105 3.90 4.49 14.32
N LEU A 106 3.19 4.03 13.28
CA LEU A 106 2.79 2.63 13.15
C LEU A 106 4.02 1.71 13.03
N ALA A 107 5.01 2.06 12.20
CA ALA A 107 6.23 1.28 12.04
C ALA A 107 7.06 1.24 13.34
N GLU A 108 7.19 2.37 14.02
CA GLU A 108 7.92 2.49 15.28
C GLU A 108 7.29 1.65 16.40
N SER A 109 5.96 1.61 16.48
CA SER A 109 5.24 0.80 17.48
C SER A 109 5.54 -0.70 17.38
N LEU A 110 6.01 -1.16 16.22
CA LEU A 110 6.25 -2.58 15.93
C LEU A 110 7.73 -2.98 15.88
N THR A 111 8.67 -2.08 16.14
CA THR A 111 10.12 -2.37 16.02
C THR A 111 10.59 -3.57 16.85
N SER A 112 9.98 -3.82 18.02
CA SER A 112 10.26 -4.98 18.86
C SER A 112 9.64 -6.29 18.34
N GLU A 113 8.60 -6.20 17.51
CA GLU A 113 7.83 -7.35 17.01
C GLU A 113 8.31 -7.82 15.63
N VAL A 114 9.06 -6.99 14.92
CA VAL A 114 9.47 -7.28 13.54
C VAL A 114 10.43 -8.47 13.47
N ILE A 115 10.14 -9.39 12.55
CA ILE A 115 11.07 -10.45 12.15
C ILE A 115 11.87 -9.95 10.96
N ARG A 116 13.15 -9.69 11.18
CA ARG A 116 14.09 -9.24 10.14
C ARG A 116 14.82 -10.45 9.55
N ARG A 117 15.12 -10.41 8.25
CA ARG A 117 16.07 -11.35 7.64
C ARG A 117 17.48 -10.95 8.09
N LYS A 118 18.39 -11.94 8.19
CA LYS A 118 19.78 -11.68 8.58
C LYS A 118 20.53 -10.77 7.60
N ALA A 119 20.21 -10.85 6.31
CA ALA A 119 20.78 -10.00 5.28
C ALA A 119 19.68 -9.20 4.58
N SER A 120 19.92 -7.91 4.40
CA SER A 120 19.10 -7.07 3.55
C SER A 120 19.43 -7.34 2.08
N ILE A 121 18.40 -7.38 1.24
CA ILE A 121 18.55 -7.41 -0.22
C ILE A 121 18.69 -6.00 -0.81
N TYR A 122 18.60 -4.95 0.03
CA TYR A 122 18.63 -3.53 -0.36
C TYR A 122 19.98 -2.88 -0.08
N LYS A 123 21.08 -3.65 -0.10
CA LYS A 123 22.43 -3.18 0.28
C LYS A 123 22.95 -2.03 -0.60
N GLU A 124 22.49 -1.95 -1.84
CA GLU A 124 22.89 -0.92 -2.79
C GLU A 124 22.17 0.43 -2.55
N ASP A 125 21.04 0.41 -1.83
CA ASP A 125 20.29 1.61 -1.43
C ASP A 125 20.40 1.77 0.09
N TYR A 126 21.24 2.70 0.53
CA TYR A 126 21.56 2.92 1.94
C TYR A 126 20.31 3.23 2.80
N GLU A 127 19.41 4.07 2.30
CA GLU A 127 18.21 4.47 3.04
C GLU A 127 17.22 3.31 3.14
N MET A 128 17.02 2.56 2.05
CA MET A 128 16.19 1.36 2.06
C MET A 128 16.76 0.28 2.98
N ASP A 129 18.09 0.13 3.02
CA ASP A 129 18.76 -0.83 3.91
C ASP A 129 18.58 -0.45 5.38
N LEU A 130 18.75 0.84 5.72
CA LEU A 130 18.50 1.35 7.07
C LEU A 130 17.04 1.14 7.49
N SER A 131 16.11 1.49 6.63
CA SER A 131 14.68 1.30 6.87
C SER A 131 14.34 -0.17 7.09
N TYR A 132 14.88 -1.06 6.24
CA TYR A 132 14.69 -2.50 6.38
C TYR A 132 15.26 -3.04 7.69
N LYS A 133 16.49 -2.63 8.07
CA LYS A 133 17.13 -3.03 9.31
C LYS A 133 16.34 -2.58 10.54
N LYS A 134 15.74 -1.40 10.50
CA LYS A 134 14.98 -0.84 11.61
C LYS A 134 13.56 -1.40 11.68
N TYR A 135 12.83 -1.42 10.56
CA TYR A 135 11.40 -1.67 10.52
C TYR A 135 10.99 -2.99 9.84
N GLY A 136 11.95 -3.71 9.23
CA GLY A 136 11.65 -4.92 8.44
C GLY A 136 10.97 -4.64 7.10
N SER A 137 10.92 -3.38 6.69
CA SER A 137 10.43 -2.89 5.40
C SER A 137 11.36 -1.81 4.87
N PRO A 138 11.73 -1.82 3.57
CA PRO A 138 12.56 -0.79 2.98
C PRO A 138 11.79 0.52 2.75
N PHE A 139 10.45 0.48 2.74
CA PHE A 139 9.58 1.58 2.33
C PHE A 139 8.92 2.26 3.53
N ILE A 140 9.72 2.73 4.51
CA ILE A 140 9.23 3.56 5.62
C ILE A 140 9.89 4.93 5.53
N GLY A 141 9.07 5.98 5.48
CA GLY A 141 9.54 7.36 5.36
C GLY A 141 9.64 7.84 3.91
N GLU A 142 10.73 8.53 3.55
CA GLU A 142 10.82 9.25 2.27
C GLU A 142 10.87 8.33 1.04
N GLN A 143 11.40 7.11 1.15
CA GLN A 143 11.42 6.13 0.05
C GLN A 143 10.05 5.55 -0.26
N TRP A 144 9.08 5.74 0.62
CA TRP A 144 7.74 5.25 0.41
C TRP A 144 7.00 6.09 -0.64
N ILE A 145 6.41 5.42 -1.61
CA ILE A 145 5.46 6.00 -2.56
C ILE A 145 4.07 5.56 -2.14
N PRO A 146 3.30 6.40 -1.43
CA PRO A 146 1.93 6.05 -1.04
C PRO A 146 1.05 5.96 -2.28
N HIS A 147 0.39 4.81 -2.47
CA HIS A 147 -0.38 4.57 -3.68
C HIS A 147 -1.51 3.56 -3.48
N PHE A 148 -2.51 3.63 -4.36
CA PHE A 148 -3.53 2.60 -4.53
C PHE A 148 -3.23 1.81 -5.81
N SER A 149 -2.87 0.54 -5.69
CA SER A 149 -2.65 -0.33 -6.84
C SER A 149 -3.98 -0.66 -7.53
N VAL A 150 -3.96 -0.64 -8.86
CA VAL A 150 -5.09 -1.02 -9.71
C VAL A 150 -4.94 -2.45 -10.18
N ALA A 151 -3.97 -2.69 -11.03
CA ALA A 151 -3.66 -3.99 -11.61
C ALA A 151 -2.21 -4.00 -12.08
N SER A 152 -1.61 -5.18 -12.18
CA SER A 152 -0.31 -5.33 -12.83
C SER A 152 -0.47 -6.17 -14.09
N LEU A 153 -0.12 -5.59 -15.24
CA LEU A 153 -0.26 -6.21 -16.54
C LEU A 153 1.06 -6.83 -16.99
N ASN A 154 1.02 -8.11 -17.31
CA ASN A 154 2.13 -8.77 -17.98
C ASN A 154 1.96 -8.62 -19.52
N LYS A 155 2.15 -7.39 -20.00
CA LYS A 155 1.97 -6.97 -21.39
C LYS A 155 3.10 -5.99 -21.77
N GLN A 156 3.19 -5.62 -23.03
CA GLN A 156 4.14 -4.62 -23.48
C GLN A 156 3.80 -3.22 -22.92
N LYS A 157 4.81 -2.37 -22.76
CA LYS A 157 4.65 -1.01 -22.19
C LYS A 157 3.68 -0.12 -22.99
N ASN A 158 3.57 -0.34 -24.29
CA ASN A 158 2.66 0.38 -25.20
C ASN A 158 1.24 -0.22 -25.25
N ASN A 159 0.89 -1.08 -24.30
CA ASN A 159 -0.46 -1.67 -24.25
C ASN A 159 -1.54 -0.56 -24.15
N PRO A 160 -2.62 -0.62 -24.95
CA PRO A 160 -3.66 0.42 -25.00
C PRO A 160 -4.30 0.72 -23.66
N VAL A 161 -4.45 -0.27 -22.78
CA VAL A 161 -5.03 -0.06 -21.43
C VAL A 161 -4.08 0.78 -20.57
N ILE A 162 -2.76 0.53 -20.65
CA ILE A 162 -1.76 1.31 -19.92
C ILE A 162 -1.76 2.77 -20.41
N ILE A 163 -1.75 2.97 -21.72
CA ILE A 163 -1.78 4.31 -22.33
C ILE A 163 -3.04 5.05 -21.90
N LYS A 164 -4.22 4.46 -22.10
CA LYS A 164 -5.51 5.05 -21.71
C LYS A 164 -5.61 5.34 -20.22
N PHE A 165 -5.01 4.49 -19.36
CA PHE A 165 -4.93 4.76 -17.94
C PHE A 165 -4.13 6.03 -17.66
N LEU A 166 -2.98 6.21 -18.28
CA LEU A 166 -2.09 7.35 -18.05
C LEU A 166 -2.65 8.66 -18.60
N GLU A 167 -3.32 8.62 -19.75
CA GLU A 167 -3.88 9.82 -20.41
C GLU A 167 -5.02 10.48 -19.62
N LYS A 168 -5.83 9.72 -18.90
CA LYS A 168 -6.94 10.27 -18.15
C LYS A 168 -6.45 11.05 -16.94
N SER A 169 -6.63 12.35 -16.91
CA SER A 169 -6.32 13.19 -15.75
C SER A 169 -7.18 12.83 -14.54
N ILE A 170 -6.65 13.05 -13.35
CA ILE A 170 -7.37 12.82 -12.10
C ILE A 170 -7.07 13.93 -11.10
N ASN A 171 -8.05 14.19 -10.25
CA ASN A 171 -7.89 15.01 -9.05
C ASN A 171 -8.92 14.54 -8.02
N PHE A 172 -8.47 13.75 -7.05
CA PHE A 172 -9.32 13.28 -5.97
C PHE A 172 -8.83 13.83 -4.64
N ARG A 173 -9.75 14.31 -3.82
CA ARG A 173 -9.58 14.50 -2.40
C ARG A 173 -10.31 13.37 -1.68
N PHE A 174 -9.64 12.78 -0.72
CA PHE A 174 -10.13 11.63 0.02
C PHE A 174 -9.87 11.83 1.51
N ASP A 175 -10.92 11.62 2.32
CA ASP A 175 -10.85 11.74 3.76
C ASP A 175 -10.50 10.38 4.38
N VAL A 176 -9.39 10.32 5.08
CA VAL A 176 -8.96 9.14 5.83
C VAL A 176 -9.60 9.19 7.20
N MET A 177 -10.68 8.44 7.36
CA MET A 177 -11.46 8.36 8.61
C MET A 177 -11.20 7.05 9.37
N LYS A 178 -10.55 6.07 8.72
CA LYS A 178 -10.41 4.72 9.28
C LYS A 178 -9.12 4.06 8.79
N ILE A 179 -8.46 3.36 9.70
CA ILE A 179 -7.36 2.46 9.39
C ILE A 179 -7.82 1.01 9.63
N THR A 180 -7.48 0.12 8.71
CA THR A 180 -7.83 -1.29 8.80
C THR A 180 -6.58 -2.14 8.96
N PHE A 181 -6.69 -3.22 9.74
CA PHE A 181 -5.59 -4.13 10.05
C PHE A 181 -5.87 -5.52 9.51
N TRP A 182 -4.83 -6.14 8.97
CA TRP A 182 -4.97 -7.37 8.20
C TRP A 182 -3.83 -8.35 8.51
N LYS A 183 -4.17 -9.63 8.52
CA LYS A 183 -3.20 -10.73 8.45
C LYS A 183 -3.02 -11.11 6.99
N ILE A 184 -1.77 -11.13 6.52
CA ILE A 184 -1.46 -11.47 5.13
C ILE A 184 -0.73 -12.82 5.11
N LYS A 185 -1.26 -13.77 4.35
CA LYS A 185 -0.69 -15.11 4.15
C LYS A 185 -0.81 -15.48 2.67
N LYS A 186 0.30 -15.63 1.96
CA LYS A 186 0.33 -15.95 0.52
C LYS A 186 -0.59 -15.01 -0.22
N ASN A 187 -0.56 -13.90 -0.48
CA ASN A 187 -1.47 -12.97 -1.19
C ASN A 187 -2.93 -12.87 -0.69
N ASN A 188 -3.32 -13.68 0.31
CA ASN A 188 -4.65 -13.58 0.90
C ASN A 188 -4.63 -12.61 2.09
N HIS A 189 -5.64 -11.74 2.13
CA HIS A 189 -5.83 -10.74 3.17
C HIS A 189 -6.98 -11.17 4.08
N PHE A 190 -6.71 -11.36 5.37
CA PHE A 190 -7.70 -11.69 6.39
C PHE A 190 -7.86 -10.49 7.30
N PHE A 191 -9.06 -9.94 7.33
CA PHE A 191 -9.40 -8.81 8.19
C PHE A 191 -9.22 -9.19 9.66
N LEU A 192 -8.58 -8.31 10.43
CA LEU A 192 -8.40 -8.46 11.86
C LEU A 192 -9.27 -7.49 12.63
N ASP A 193 -9.13 -6.19 12.35
CA ASP A 193 -9.83 -5.13 13.05
C ASP A 193 -9.70 -3.80 12.31
N SER A 194 -10.36 -2.77 12.81
CA SER A 194 -10.22 -1.40 12.31
C SER A 194 -10.35 -0.39 13.44
N ILE A 195 -9.81 0.81 13.24
CA ILE A 195 -9.97 1.92 14.16
C ILE A 195 -10.45 3.15 13.38
N ASP A 196 -11.46 3.81 13.90
CA ASP A 196 -11.90 5.10 13.40
C ASP A 196 -10.98 6.20 13.95
N LEU A 197 -10.55 7.10 13.09
CA LEU A 197 -9.77 8.29 13.45
C LEU A 197 -10.72 9.39 13.94
N ARG A 198 -10.26 10.23 14.88
CA ARG A 198 -11.04 11.32 15.46
C ARG A 198 -11.26 12.49 14.50
#